data_2cacde60451a42fdb95fb98200ee5c3e
#
_entry.id   2cacde60451a42fdb95fb98200ee5c3e
#
_cell.length_a   1.000
_cell.length_b   1.000
_cell.length_c   1.000
_cell.angle_alpha   90.00
_cell.angle_beta   90.00
_cell.angle_gamma   90.00
#
_symmetry.space_group_name_H-M   'P 1'
#
loop_
_entity.id
_entity.type
_entity.pdbx_description
1 polymer ?
#
loop_
_entity_poly.entity_id
_entity_poly.type
_entity_poly.pdbx_seq_one_letter_code
_entity_poly.pdbx_strand_id
1 'polypeptide(L)'
;MAEERVEPKPIDLGEYKFGFHDDVQPILSTGKGLNEAVIRELSAAKNEPEWMLEFRLKSFETFKKMPMQTWGADLSEIDFDDLIYYQKPSDKPARSWDEVPEKIKETFERIGIPEAERAYLAGASAQYESEVVYHNMKEEFEKLGIIFTDTDSALKEYPDLFKQYYAKLVPPTDNKLAALNSAVWSGGTFIYVPKGV
;
A
#
# COMPACT_ATOMS: atom_id res chain seq x y z
N MET A 1 30.69 0.21 -38.87
CA MET A 1 29.26 0.24 -39.11
C MET A 1 28.61 0.62 -37.78
N ALA A 2 27.99 1.79 -37.70
CA ALA A 2 27.32 2.22 -36.46
C ALA A 2 25.99 1.43 -36.36
N GLU A 3 25.80 0.72 -35.27
CA GLU A 3 24.50 0.10 -34.98
C GLU A 3 23.47 1.22 -34.77
N GLU A 4 22.49 1.24 -35.64
CA GLU A 4 21.35 2.13 -35.59
C GLU A 4 20.55 1.76 -34.31
N ARG A 5 20.59 2.62 -33.29
CA ARG A 5 19.74 2.47 -32.10
C ARG A 5 18.29 2.63 -32.55
N VAL A 6 17.57 1.52 -32.60
CA VAL A 6 16.12 1.52 -32.80
C VAL A 6 15.51 2.11 -31.51
N GLU A 7 15.03 3.35 -31.59
CA GLU A 7 14.25 3.92 -30.49
C GLU A 7 12.99 3.06 -30.29
N PRO A 8 12.69 2.62 -29.06
CA PRO A 8 11.48 1.87 -28.78
C PRO A 8 10.28 2.77 -29.14
N LYS A 9 9.41 2.28 -30.04
CA LYS A 9 8.14 2.95 -30.32
C LYS A 9 7.34 3.01 -29.03
N PRO A 10 6.70 4.15 -28.69
CA PRO A 10 5.76 4.23 -27.58
C PRO A 10 4.74 3.12 -27.73
N ILE A 11 4.54 2.33 -26.69
CA ILE A 11 3.45 1.36 -26.66
C ILE A 11 2.16 2.19 -26.57
N ASP A 12 1.36 2.18 -27.62
CA ASP A 12 0.02 2.75 -27.57
C ASP A 12 -0.85 1.86 -26.67
N LEU A 13 -1.04 2.28 -25.44
CA LEU A 13 -1.88 1.58 -24.47
C LEU A 13 -3.38 1.80 -24.75
N GLY A 14 -3.75 2.55 -25.78
CA GLY A 14 -5.12 2.96 -26.07
C GLY A 14 -5.73 3.80 -24.94
N GLU A 15 -7.02 4.08 -25.02
CA GLU A 15 -7.75 4.63 -23.89
C GLU A 15 -7.80 3.56 -22.78
N TYR A 16 -7.32 3.92 -21.56
CA TYR A 16 -7.37 3.03 -20.41
C TYR A 16 -8.82 2.60 -20.17
N LYS A 17 -9.09 1.35 -20.49
CA LYS A 17 -10.45 0.76 -20.49
C LYS A 17 -11.18 0.91 -19.13
N PHE A 18 -10.43 1.04 -18.06
CA PHE A 18 -10.92 1.21 -16.70
C PHE A 18 -10.66 2.63 -16.15
N GLY A 19 -10.33 3.58 -17.01
CA GLY A 19 -10.02 4.97 -16.67
C GLY A 19 -11.20 5.72 -16.08
N PHE A 20 -11.61 5.33 -14.90
CA PHE A 20 -12.56 6.05 -14.05
C PHE A 20 -11.87 6.44 -12.74
N HIS A 21 -12.35 7.48 -12.13
CA HIS A 21 -12.05 7.82 -10.75
C HIS A 21 -13.36 7.86 -9.96
N ASP A 22 -13.29 7.50 -8.69
CA ASP A 22 -14.43 7.54 -7.81
C ASP A 22 -14.52 8.91 -7.12
N ASP A 23 -15.72 9.46 -7.06
CA ASP A 23 -16.00 10.67 -6.27
C ASP A 23 -16.32 10.29 -4.80
N VAL A 24 -15.41 9.54 -4.19
CA VAL A 24 -15.48 9.18 -2.77
C VAL A 24 -14.70 10.22 -1.98
N GLN A 25 -15.40 10.89 -1.07
CA GLN A 25 -14.74 11.82 -0.16
C GLN A 25 -14.08 11.02 0.97
N PRO A 26 -12.75 11.11 1.15
CA PRO A 26 -12.09 10.43 2.25
C PRO A 26 -12.49 11.05 3.59
N ILE A 27 -12.56 10.20 4.63
CA ILE A 27 -12.83 10.66 6.01
C ILE A 27 -11.66 11.50 6.52
N LEU A 28 -10.44 11.15 6.13
CA LEU A 28 -9.23 11.87 6.43
C LEU A 28 -8.34 11.90 5.19
N SER A 29 -7.78 13.06 4.89
CA SER A 29 -6.77 13.24 3.85
C SER A 29 -5.69 14.17 4.37
N THR A 30 -4.42 13.76 4.24
CA THR A 30 -3.31 14.69 4.46
C THR A 30 -3.28 15.72 3.33
N GLY A 31 -2.72 16.89 3.60
CA GLY A 31 -2.47 17.87 2.54
C GLY A 31 -1.50 17.35 1.47
N LYS A 32 -1.36 18.12 0.38
CA LYS A 32 -0.34 17.89 -0.64
C LYS A 32 1.06 18.13 -0.09
N GLY A 33 2.00 17.42 -0.68
CA GLY A 33 3.42 17.53 -0.37
C GLY A 33 3.88 16.60 0.75
N LEU A 34 5.17 16.28 0.70
CA LEU A 34 5.81 15.39 1.66
C LEU A 34 6.69 16.18 2.62
N ASN A 35 6.30 16.19 3.88
CA ASN A 35 7.05 16.82 4.95
C ASN A 35 6.88 16.06 6.28
N GLU A 36 7.64 16.43 7.27
CA GLU A 36 7.62 15.78 8.58
C GLU A 36 6.24 15.86 9.26
N ALA A 37 5.48 16.94 9.07
CA ALA A 37 4.15 17.09 9.65
C ALA A 37 3.17 16.08 9.06
N VAL A 38 3.18 15.88 7.74
CA VAL A 38 2.37 14.86 7.03
C VAL A 38 2.69 13.46 7.53
N ILE A 39 3.97 13.14 7.74
CA ILE A 39 4.38 11.82 8.25
C ILE A 39 3.88 11.60 9.68
N ARG A 40 3.96 12.61 10.54
CA ARG A 40 3.45 12.55 11.91
C ARG A 40 1.93 12.42 11.94
N GLU A 41 1.23 13.15 11.08
CA GLU A 41 -0.23 13.08 10.94
C GLU A 41 -0.67 11.67 10.49
N LEU A 42 0.00 11.11 9.47
CA LEU A 42 -0.24 9.74 9.00
C LEU A 42 -0.03 8.72 10.13
N SER A 43 1.09 8.79 10.82
CA SER A 43 1.41 7.86 11.92
C SER A 43 0.42 7.99 13.08
N ALA A 44 -0.01 9.21 13.42
CA ALA A 44 -1.02 9.46 14.44
C ALA A 44 -2.40 8.92 14.02
N ALA A 45 -2.82 9.14 12.76
CA ALA A 45 -4.08 8.62 12.22
C ALA A 45 -4.16 7.08 12.29
N LYS A 46 -3.03 6.41 12.09
CA LYS A 46 -2.89 4.95 12.18
C LYS A 46 -2.68 4.44 13.61
N ASN A 47 -2.50 5.34 14.59
CA ASN A 47 -2.19 5.00 15.96
C ASN A 47 -0.98 4.03 16.05
N GLU A 48 0.10 4.39 15.38
CA GLU A 48 1.32 3.59 15.31
C GLU A 48 2.16 3.69 16.58
N PRO A 49 2.93 2.64 16.93
CA PRO A 49 3.91 2.75 17.99
C PRO A 49 5.06 3.69 17.61
N GLU A 50 5.67 4.33 18.61
CA GLU A 50 6.71 5.34 18.45
C GLU A 50 7.88 4.89 17.54
N TRP A 51 8.32 3.63 17.68
CA TRP A 51 9.40 3.10 16.84
C TRP A 51 9.08 3.09 15.34
N MET A 52 7.79 2.98 14.96
CA MET A 52 7.38 3.06 13.56
C MET A 52 7.42 4.50 13.07
N LEU A 53 6.98 5.47 13.88
CA LEU A 53 7.14 6.88 13.55
C LEU A 53 8.62 7.26 13.36
N GLU A 54 9.50 6.82 14.25
CA GLU A 54 10.94 7.02 14.13
C GLU A 54 11.50 6.42 12.83
N PHE A 55 11.06 5.20 12.48
CA PHE A 55 11.43 4.54 11.24
C PHE A 55 10.98 5.36 10.01
N ARG A 56 9.77 5.87 10.00
CA ARG A 56 9.22 6.73 8.94
C ARG A 56 10.03 8.00 8.77
N LEU A 57 10.28 8.71 9.87
CA LEU A 57 11.05 9.97 9.85
C LEU A 57 12.49 9.74 9.35
N LYS A 58 13.13 8.66 9.78
CA LYS A 58 14.47 8.29 9.29
C LYS A 58 14.46 7.94 7.80
N SER A 59 13.41 7.26 7.34
CA SER A 59 13.23 6.94 5.92
C SER A 59 13.01 8.20 5.08
N PHE A 60 12.26 9.16 5.60
CA PHE A 60 12.08 10.48 4.96
C PHE A 60 13.41 11.24 4.83
N GLU A 61 14.24 11.26 5.89
CA GLU A 61 15.58 11.85 5.80
C GLU A 61 16.46 11.16 4.73
N THR A 62 16.30 9.84 4.59
CA THR A 62 16.98 9.08 3.53
C THR A 62 16.45 9.49 2.16
N PHE A 63 15.13 9.58 1.99
CA PHE A 63 14.49 10.05 0.75
C PHE A 63 15.01 11.43 0.31
N LYS A 64 15.11 12.39 1.22
CA LYS A 64 15.61 13.73 0.90
C LYS A 64 17.05 13.73 0.38
N LYS A 65 17.89 12.84 0.92
CA LYS A 65 19.32 12.77 0.61
C LYS A 65 19.64 11.94 -0.64
N MET A 66 18.81 10.96 -0.98
CA MET A 66 19.07 10.08 -2.10
C MET A 66 18.76 10.74 -3.44
N PRO A 67 19.64 10.58 -4.45
CA PRO A 67 19.31 10.96 -5.82
C PRO A 67 18.21 10.05 -6.37
N MET A 68 17.48 10.53 -7.39
CA MET A 68 16.59 9.68 -8.15
C MET A 68 17.41 8.61 -8.88
N GLN A 69 16.87 7.40 -8.96
CA GLN A 69 17.48 6.33 -9.75
C GLN A 69 17.50 6.69 -11.24
N THR A 70 18.54 6.21 -11.94
CA THR A 70 18.74 6.45 -13.38
C THR A 70 18.32 5.25 -14.25
N TRP A 71 17.78 4.22 -13.64
CA TRP A 71 17.27 3.02 -14.30
C TRP A 71 15.74 2.97 -14.21
N GLY A 72 15.09 2.30 -15.15
CA GLY A 72 13.63 2.21 -15.24
C GLY A 72 13.03 3.34 -16.07
N ALA A 73 11.78 3.69 -15.78
CA ALA A 73 11.08 4.78 -16.45
C ALA A 73 11.65 6.14 -16.05
N ASP A 74 11.53 7.13 -16.93
CA ASP A 74 11.82 8.51 -16.60
C ASP A 74 10.76 9.06 -15.63
N LEU A 75 11.19 9.47 -14.46
CA LEU A 75 10.34 10.00 -13.38
C LEU A 75 10.59 11.48 -13.12
N SER A 76 11.30 12.17 -14.02
CA SER A 76 11.69 13.58 -13.85
C SER A 76 10.51 14.54 -13.81
N GLU A 77 9.36 14.16 -14.39
CA GLU A 77 8.14 14.96 -14.39
C GLU A 77 7.28 14.79 -13.11
N ILE A 78 7.66 13.87 -12.22
CA ILE A 78 6.92 13.68 -10.97
C ILE A 78 7.27 14.76 -9.97
N ASP A 79 6.28 15.59 -9.65
CA ASP A 79 6.37 16.55 -8.55
C ASP A 79 5.89 15.89 -7.24
N PHE A 80 6.83 15.54 -6.38
CA PHE A 80 6.54 14.93 -5.08
C PHE A 80 5.83 15.89 -4.11
N ASP A 81 5.86 17.19 -4.36
CA ASP A 81 5.16 18.19 -3.53
C ASP A 81 3.71 18.39 -3.97
N ASP A 82 3.32 17.90 -5.15
CA ASP A 82 1.93 17.95 -5.63
C ASP A 82 1.11 16.65 -5.35
N LEU A 83 1.68 15.69 -4.64
CA LEU A 83 1.03 14.42 -4.30
C LEU A 83 0.39 14.45 -2.91
N ILE A 84 -0.75 13.77 -2.76
CA ILE A 84 -1.35 13.44 -1.47
C ILE A 84 -0.87 12.04 -1.08
N TYR A 85 -0.26 11.91 0.10
CA TYR A 85 0.40 10.67 0.51
C TYR A 85 -0.45 9.76 1.38
N TYR A 86 -1.56 10.26 1.91
CA TYR A 86 -2.47 9.44 2.71
C TYR A 86 -3.92 9.92 2.60
N GLN A 87 -4.79 8.97 2.29
CA GLN A 87 -6.25 9.15 2.28
C GLN A 87 -6.92 7.96 2.93
N LYS A 88 -7.78 8.22 3.90
CA LYS A 88 -8.54 7.20 4.62
C LYS A 88 -9.99 7.20 4.14
N PRO A 89 -10.44 6.14 3.43
CA PRO A 89 -11.79 6.08 2.87
C PRO A 89 -12.86 5.69 3.89
N SER A 90 -12.48 4.91 4.93
CA SER A 90 -13.42 4.38 5.95
C SER A 90 -12.76 4.26 7.31
N ASP A 91 -13.57 4.19 8.38
CA ASP A 91 -13.04 4.12 9.75
C ASP A 91 -12.46 2.75 10.11
N LYS A 92 -13.01 1.67 9.55
CA LYS A 92 -12.59 0.30 9.86
C LYS A 92 -12.67 -0.59 8.62
N PRO A 93 -11.75 -1.56 8.48
CA PRO A 93 -11.91 -2.60 7.48
C PRO A 93 -13.14 -3.46 7.80
N ALA A 94 -13.92 -3.79 6.77
CA ALA A 94 -15.06 -4.69 6.87
C ALA A 94 -14.57 -6.15 6.97
N ARG A 95 -15.26 -6.96 7.76
CA ARG A 95 -15.02 -8.41 7.83
C ARG A 95 -15.93 -9.21 6.91
N SER A 96 -17.05 -8.63 6.53
CA SER A 96 -17.97 -9.18 5.53
C SER A 96 -18.02 -8.22 4.33
N TRP A 97 -18.10 -8.79 3.14
CA TRP A 97 -18.26 -7.99 1.92
C TRP A 97 -19.53 -7.13 1.95
N ASP A 98 -20.56 -7.61 2.63
CA ASP A 98 -21.83 -6.88 2.78
C ASP A 98 -21.68 -5.55 3.54
N GLU A 99 -20.67 -5.46 4.43
CA GLU A 99 -20.37 -4.27 5.21
C GLU A 99 -19.52 -3.22 4.44
N VAL A 100 -18.95 -3.61 3.30
CA VAL A 100 -18.16 -2.68 2.46
C VAL A 100 -19.11 -1.64 1.84
N PRO A 101 -18.75 -0.33 1.87
CA PRO A 101 -19.56 0.70 1.24
C PRO A 101 -19.86 0.41 -0.23
N GLU A 102 -21.11 0.66 -0.66
CA GLU A 102 -21.60 0.28 -2.00
C GLU A 102 -20.74 0.84 -3.13
N LYS A 103 -20.32 2.11 -3.04
CA LYS A 103 -19.44 2.75 -4.04
C LYS A 103 -18.11 2.00 -4.21
N ILE A 104 -17.55 1.49 -3.12
CA ILE A 104 -16.31 0.70 -3.15
C ILE A 104 -16.58 -0.66 -3.80
N LYS A 105 -17.71 -1.31 -3.48
CA LYS A 105 -18.12 -2.55 -4.15
C LYS A 105 -18.27 -2.37 -5.66
N GLU A 106 -18.96 -1.31 -6.10
CA GLU A 106 -19.10 -0.96 -7.51
C GLU A 106 -17.75 -0.83 -8.21
N THR A 107 -16.75 -0.22 -7.56
CA THR A 107 -15.40 -0.11 -8.09
C THR A 107 -14.78 -1.48 -8.31
N PHE A 108 -14.83 -2.37 -7.31
CA PHE A 108 -14.28 -3.73 -7.44
C PHE A 108 -15.02 -4.57 -8.49
N GLU A 109 -16.33 -4.40 -8.63
CA GLU A 109 -17.11 -5.04 -9.70
C GLU A 109 -16.72 -4.54 -11.09
N ARG A 110 -16.50 -3.23 -11.25
CA ARG A 110 -16.07 -2.61 -12.52
C ARG A 110 -14.69 -3.09 -12.97
N ILE A 111 -13.76 -3.34 -12.05
CA ILE A 111 -12.45 -3.94 -12.38
C ILE A 111 -12.52 -5.47 -12.53
N GLY A 112 -13.68 -6.07 -12.33
CA GLY A 112 -13.93 -7.48 -12.69
C GLY A 112 -13.41 -8.48 -11.65
N ILE A 113 -13.47 -8.17 -10.35
CA ILE A 113 -13.18 -9.13 -9.28
C ILE A 113 -14.47 -9.88 -8.91
N PRO A 114 -14.72 -11.09 -9.42
CA PRO A 114 -15.97 -11.81 -9.22
C PRO A 114 -16.17 -12.22 -7.76
N GLU A 115 -17.39 -12.15 -7.29
CA GLU A 115 -17.77 -12.64 -5.95
C GLU A 115 -17.42 -14.12 -5.75
N ALA A 116 -17.55 -14.92 -6.79
CA ALA A 116 -17.19 -16.34 -6.77
C ALA A 116 -15.72 -16.59 -6.42
N GLU A 117 -14.78 -15.77 -6.91
CA GLU A 117 -13.36 -15.93 -6.58
C GLU A 117 -13.10 -15.68 -5.10
N ARG A 118 -13.73 -14.67 -4.51
CA ARG A 118 -13.62 -14.36 -3.08
C ARG A 118 -14.09 -15.48 -2.18
N ALA A 119 -15.13 -16.21 -2.59
CA ALA A 119 -15.70 -17.32 -1.83
C ALA A 119 -14.83 -18.58 -1.81
N TYR A 120 -14.00 -18.79 -2.85
CA TYR A 120 -13.15 -19.99 -2.97
C TYR A 120 -11.75 -19.81 -2.36
N LEU A 121 -11.29 -18.59 -2.18
CA LEU A 121 -9.96 -18.32 -1.63
C LEU A 121 -9.89 -18.70 -0.14
N ALA A 122 -8.70 -19.08 0.31
CA ALA A 122 -8.39 -19.33 1.72
C ALA A 122 -8.56 -18.07 2.58
N GLY A 123 -8.33 -16.92 1.97
CA GLY A 123 -8.53 -15.59 2.52
C GLY A 123 -8.54 -14.57 1.40
N ALA A 124 -9.14 -13.42 1.65
CA ALA A 124 -9.19 -12.30 0.72
C ALA A 124 -8.99 -10.98 1.47
N SER A 125 -8.26 -10.07 0.86
CA SER A 125 -8.08 -8.70 1.33
C SER A 125 -8.28 -7.75 0.18
N ALA A 126 -8.99 -6.65 0.40
CA ALA A 126 -9.19 -5.59 -0.57
C ALA A 126 -8.72 -4.26 0.01
N GLN A 127 -7.89 -3.57 -0.76
CA GLN A 127 -7.40 -2.24 -0.43
C GLN A 127 -8.07 -1.21 -1.35
N TYR A 128 -8.50 -0.10 -0.77
CA TYR A 128 -9.01 1.05 -1.48
C TYR A 128 -8.35 2.31 -0.91
N GLU A 129 -7.81 3.16 -1.79
CA GLU A 129 -6.96 4.27 -1.41
C GLU A 129 -5.78 3.82 -0.51
N SER A 130 -5.61 4.46 0.63
CA SER A 130 -4.49 4.18 1.56
C SER A 130 -4.77 3.11 2.62
N GLU A 131 -5.95 2.45 2.57
CA GLU A 131 -6.39 1.54 3.64
C GLU A 131 -6.90 0.21 3.11
N VAL A 132 -6.78 -0.83 3.93
CA VAL A 132 -7.49 -2.10 3.70
C VAL A 132 -8.95 -1.91 4.13
N VAL A 133 -9.87 -2.09 3.19
CA VAL A 133 -11.32 -1.90 3.40
C VAL A 133 -12.06 -3.20 3.68
N TYR A 134 -11.47 -4.33 3.30
CA TYR A 134 -12.03 -5.66 3.52
C TYR A 134 -10.94 -6.67 3.81
N HIS A 135 -11.17 -7.55 4.79
CA HIS A 135 -10.28 -8.64 5.12
C HIS A 135 -11.06 -9.83 5.68
N ASN A 136 -10.78 -11.01 5.17
CA ASN A 136 -11.34 -12.28 5.64
C ASN A 136 -10.38 -13.44 5.41
N MET A 137 -10.34 -14.39 6.35
CA MET A 137 -9.65 -15.68 6.23
C MET A 137 -10.55 -16.80 6.77
N LYS A 138 -10.47 -17.99 6.16
CA LYS A 138 -11.23 -19.16 6.63
C LYS A 138 -10.65 -19.69 7.95
N GLU A 139 -11.53 -19.96 8.92
CA GLU A 139 -11.15 -20.44 10.26
C GLU A 139 -10.24 -21.68 10.27
N GLU A 140 -10.36 -22.53 9.26
CA GLU A 140 -9.52 -23.75 9.15
C GLU A 140 -8.03 -23.40 9.05
N PHE A 141 -7.69 -22.29 8.38
CA PHE A 141 -6.32 -21.80 8.25
C PHE A 141 -5.85 -21.05 9.49
N GLU A 142 -6.74 -20.32 10.14
CA GLU A 142 -6.44 -19.69 11.44
C GLU A 142 -6.06 -20.74 12.50
N LYS A 143 -6.78 -21.87 12.53
CA LYS A 143 -6.51 -22.99 13.45
C LYS A 143 -5.15 -23.65 13.21
N LEU A 144 -4.59 -23.52 12.03
CA LEU A 144 -3.22 -23.98 11.71
C LEU A 144 -2.14 -22.98 12.15
N GLY A 145 -2.54 -21.83 12.71
CA GLY A 145 -1.63 -20.76 13.12
C GLY A 145 -1.15 -19.87 11.98
N ILE A 146 -1.81 -19.92 10.82
CA ILE A 146 -1.56 -18.99 9.73
C ILE A 146 -2.08 -17.62 10.15
N ILE A 147 -1.26 -16.58 9.94
CA ILE A 147 -1.64 -15.20 10.11
C ILE A 147 -1.83 -14.62 8.70
N PHE A 148 -3.02 -14.07 8.44
CA PHE A 148 -3.32 -13.29 7.27
C PHE A 148 -4.10 -12.07 7.71
N THR A 149 -3.49 -10.90 7.65
CA THR A 149 -4.08 -9.65 8.12
C THR A 149 -3.53 -8.46 7.34
N ASP A 150 -4.05 -7.29 7.59
CA ASP A 150 -3.46 -6.05 7.08
C ASP A 150 -2.19 -5.69 7.87
N THR A 151 -1.35 -4.85 7.28
CA THR A 151 -0.08 -4.45 7.88
C THR A 151 -0.24 -3.62 9.15
N ASP A 152 -1.33 -2.85 9.29
CA ASP A 152 -1.57 -2.03 10.48
C ASP A 152 -1.96 -2.88 11.69
N SER A 153 -2.79 -3.89 11.45
CA SER A 153 -3.13 -4.90 12.47
C SER A 153 -1.90 -5.73 12.85
N ALA A 154 -1.12 -6.18 11.85
CA ALA A 154 0.10 -6.94 12.10
C ALA A 154 1.13 -6.17 12.94
N LEU A 155 1.29 -4.88 12.67
CA LEU A 155 2.19 -3.98 13.42
C LEU A 155 1.84 -3.93 14.92
N LYS A 156 0.55 -4.01 15.26
CA LYS A 156 0.03 -3.89 16.63
C LYS A 156 -0.08 -5.24 17.33
N GLU A 157 -0.57 -6.26 16.63
CA GLU A 157 -0.88 -7.57 17.19
C GLU A 157 0.33 -8.50 17.21
N TYR A 158 1.25 -8.35 16.24
CA TYR A 158 2.44 -9.17 16.04
C TYR A 158 3.73 -8.33 15.92
N PRO A 159 4.00 -7.38 16.85
CA PRO A 159 5.07 -6.38 16.68
C PRO A 159 6.46 -6.99 16.52
N ASP A 160 6.77 -8.08 17.22
CA ASP A 160 8.09 -8.72 17.15
C ASP A 160 8.30 -9.40 15.80
N LEU A 161 7.27 -10.11 15.31
CA LEU A 161 7.30 -10.74 13.99
C LEU A 161 7.38 -9.68 12.88
N PHE A 162 6.62 -8.60 13.01
CA PHE A 162 6.66 -7.48 12.09
C PHE A 162 8.06 -6.86 12.02
N LYS A 163 8.67 -6.53 13.15
CA LYS A 163 10.02 -5.97 13.24
C LYS A 163 11.09 -6.89 12.65
N GLN A 164 10.89 -8.22 12.78
CA GLN A 164 11.85 -9.20 12.29
C GLN A 164 11.97 -9.16 10.76
N TYR A 165 10.88 -8.93 10.04
CA TYR A 165 10.84 -9.06 8.57
C TYR A 165 10.61 -7.75 7.83
N TYR A 166 9.94 -6.78 8.44
CA TYR A 166 9.61 -5.53 7.77
C TYR A 166 10.87 -4.76 7.34
N ALA A 167 10.87 -4.29 6.09
CA ALA A 167 11.95 -3.52 5.47
C ALA A 167 13.35 -4.19 5.52
N LYS A 168 13.42 -5.53 5.55
CA LYS A 168 14.69 -6.28 5.55
C LYS A 168 15.14 -6.66 4.15
N LEU A 169 14.22 -7.04 3.27
CA LEU A 169 14.55 -7.40 1.88
C LEU A 169 14.72 -6.15 1.00
N VAL A 170 13.84 -5.18 1.15
CA VAL A 170 13.92 -3.89 0.49
C VAL A 170 14.01 -2.80 1.57
N PRO A 171 15.21 -2.45 2.02
CA PRO A 171 15.38 -1.43 3.05
C PRO A 171 15.20 0.00 2.49
N PRO A 172 14.95 1.00 3.35
CA PRO A 172 14.85 2.41 2.91
C PRO A 172 16.09 2.93 2.18
N THR A 173 17.23 2.25 2.33
CA THR A 173 18.50 2.62 1.70
C THR A 173 18.71 2.01 0.34
N ASP A 174 17.79 1.21 -0.17
CA ASP A 174 17.92 0.56 -1.48
C ASP A 174 17.88 1.59 -2.63
N ASN A 175 16.84 2.40 -2.67
CA ASN A 175 16.69 3.49 -3.63
C ASN A 175 15.75 4.58 -3.10
N LYS A 176 15.65 5.71 -3.82
CA LYS A 176 14.83 6.85 -3.40
C LYS A 176 13.35 6.50 -3.23
N LEU A 177 12.77 5.68 -4.10
CA LEU A 177 11.37 5.28 -4.00
C LEU A 177 11.13 4.26 -2.87
N ALA A 178 12.11 3.40 -2.56
CA ALA A 178 12.06 2.53 -1.39
C ALA A 178 12.09 3.35 -0.08
N ALA A 179 12.87 4.43 -0.05
CA ALA A 179 12.87 5.37 1.06
C ALA A 179 11.53 6.10 1.18
N LEU A 180 10.96 6.55 0.06
CA LEU A 180 9.63 7.18 0.02
C LEU A 180 8.56 6.23 0.53
N ASN A 181 8.49 5.01 -0.03
CA ASN A 181 7.54 4.00 0.44
C ASN A 181 7.69 3.74 1.94
N SER A 182 8.90 3.61 2.43
CA SER A 182 9.16 3.39 3.86
C SER A 182 8.70 4.55 4.76
N ALA A 183 8.70 5.77 4.23
CA ALA A 183 8.24 6.96 4.96
C ALA A 183 6.70 7.06 5.01
N VAL A 184 5.99 6.64 3.93
CA VAL A 184 4.55 6.93 3.77
C VAL A 184 3.68 5.71 3.51
N TRP A 185 4.20 4.47 3.60
CA TRP A 185 3.37 3.27 3.42
C TRP A 185 2.12 3.32 4.31
N SER A 186 1.02 2.83 3.81
CA SER A 186 -0.26 2.96 4.52
C SER A 186 -1.12 1.71 4.45
N GLY A 187 -1.12 0.98 3.40
CA GLY A 187 -1.82 -0.29 3.29
C GLY A 187 -0.85 -1.45 3.04
N GLY A 188 -1.37 -2.63 3.01
CA GLY A 188 -0.63 -3.82 2.69
C GLY A 188 -1.18 -5.07 3.33
N THR A 189 -0.62 -6.20 2.94
CA THR A 189 -1.00 -7.52 3.44
C THR A 189 0.17 -8.13 4.20
N PHE A 190 -0.11 -8.68 5.37
CA PHE A 190 0.82 -9.44 6.19
C PHE A 190 0.38 -10.91 6.22
N ILE A 191 1.25 -11.78 5.71
CA ILE A 191 1.01 -13.23 5.71
C ILE A 191 2.17 -13.92 6.42
N TYR A 192 1.84 -14.77 7.38
CA TYR A 192 2.80 -15.65 8.03
C TYR A 192 2.25 -17.08 8.05
N VAL A 193 3.04 -18.01 7.57
CA VAL A 193 2.73 -19.44 7.59
C VAL A 193 3.75 -20.14 8.48
N PRO A 194 3.32 -20.81 9.58
CA PRO A 194 4.22 -21.53 10.46
C PRO A 194 4.97 -22.67 9.76
N LYS A 195 6.14 -23.01 10.27
CA LYS A 195 6.94 -24.10 9.72
C LYS A 195 6.18 -25.42 9.84
N GLY A 196 6.02 -26.11 8.71
CA GLY A 196 5.38 -27.43 8.65
C GLY A 196 3.88 -27.40 8.34
N VAL A 197 3.35 -26.22 8.10
CA VAL A 197 1.96 -26.01 7.64
C VAL A 197 1.94 -25.86 6.13
#